data_492be7e620fb0f2112cad2b38370417f
#
_entry.id   492be7e620fb0f2112cad2b38370417f
#
_cell.length_a   1.000
_cell.length_b   1.000
_cell.length_c   1.000
_cell.angle_alpha   90.00
_cell.angle_beta   90.00
_cell.angle_gamma   90.00
#
_symmetry.space_group_name_H-M   'P 1'
#
loop_
_entity.id
_entity.type
_entity.pdbx_description
1 polymer ?
#
loop_
_entity_poly.entity_id
_entity_poly.type
_entity_poly.pdbx_seq_one_letter_code
_entity_poly.pdbx_strand_id
1 'polypeptide(L)'
;GTDNMIVKERKNAGTYTVSLLGQGNYTNESNKAILTIDKCKLNARITGDFFDKVYDGTTDITEEQNLSVQLYSDSGTPDSQDVRADQVNLAYQSADVGEHNIEAANITLAGDNAKNYELTENSTSIKGNIVARDFASMTVSADPLTYNGTEQKPQIHASVETGLSNVSPDAVVFT
;
A
#
# COMPACT_ATOMS: atom_id res chain seq x y z
N GLY A 1 44.81 -35.34 -3.21
CA GLY A 1 44.79 -33.92 -2.83
C GLY A 1 43.43 -33.34 -3.08
N THR A 2 42.81 -32.74 -2.07
CA THR A 2 41.55 -31.96 -2.21
C THR A 2 41.93 -30.57 -2.67
N ASP A 3 42.07 -30.37 -3.98
CA ASP A 3 42.20 -29.04 -4.53
C ASP A 3 40.81 -28.41 -4.59
N ASN A 4 40.65 -27.25 -3.97
CA ASN A 4 39.48 -26.41 -4.14
C ASN A 4 39.43 -25.97 -5.62
N MET A 5 38.67 -26.69 -6.44
CA MET A 5 38.45 -26.30 -7.83
C MET A 5 37.51 -25.11 -7.85
N ILE A 6 37.96 -23.98 -8.43
CA ILE A 6 37.13 -22.79 -8.65
C ILE A 6 36.09 -23.14 -9.69
N VAL A 7 34.84 -23.32 -9.26
CA VAL A 7 33.69 -23.47 -10.15
C VAL A 7 33.33 -22.07 -10.68
N LYS A 8 32.88 -21.99 -11.92
CA LYS A 8 32.38 -20.74 -12.51
C LYS A 8 31.39 -20.06 -11.55
N GLU A 9 31.64 -18.81 -11.20
CA GLU A 9 30.81 -18.00 -10.29
C GLU A 9 29.36 -17.95 -10.75
N ARG A 10 28.44 -18.00 -9.81
CA ARG A 10 27.01 -17.84 -10.00
C ARG A 10 26.50 -16.66 -9.18
N LYS A 11 25.74 -15.76 -9.79
CA LYS A 11 25.23 -14.55 -9.14
C LYS A 11 23.73 -14.65 -8.87
N ASN A 12 22.96 -15.28 -9.74
CA ASN A 12 21.51 -15.30 -9.65
C ASN A 12 20.98 -16.44 -8.77
N ALA A 13 19.82 -16.23 -8.18
CA ALA A 13 19.05 -17.28 -7.53
C ALA A 13 18.69 -18.37 -8.54
N GLY A 14 18.70 -19.61 -8.09
CA GLY A 14 18.41 -20.76 -8.94
C GLY A 14 19.18 -22.01 -8.55
N THR A 15 18.90 -23.10 -9.27
CA THR A 15 19.54 -24.40 -9.07
C THR A 15 20.53 -24.67 -10.21
N TYR A 16 21.75 -25.02 -9.86
CA TYR A 16 22.85 -25.26 -10.79
C TYR A 16 23.42 -26.65 -10.58
N THR A 17 23.62 -27.36 -11.67
CA THR A 17 24.34 -28.64 -11.63
C THR A 17 25.82 -28.38 -11.81
N VAL A 18 26.64 -28.96 -10.92
CA VAL A 18 28.09 -28.94 -10.96
C VAL A 18 28.57 -30.35 -11.25
N SER A 19 29.40 -30.51 -12.29
CA SER A 19 30.03 -31.79 -12.61
C SER A 19 31.52 -31.61 -12.86
N LEU A 20 32.29 -32.64 -12.60
CA LEU A 20 33.71 -32.72 -12.97
C LEU A 20 33.80 -33.43 -14.32
N LEU A 21 34.58 -32.86 -15.20
CA LEU A 21 34.85 -33.47 -16.51
C LEU A 21 36.37 -33.83 -16.59
N GLY A 22 36.66 -35.04 -16.89
CA GLY A 22 38.05 -35.50 -17.16
C GLY A 22 38.60 -34.76 -18.38
N GLN A 23 39.91 -34.43 -18.34
CA GLN A 23 40.63 -33.87 -19.46
C GLN A 23 41.92 -34.64 -19.75
N GLY A 24 42.39 -34.54 -21.00
CA GLY A 24 43.63 -35.21 -21.42
C GLY A 24 43.46 -36.73 -21.50
N ASN A 25 44.19 -37.43 -20.66
CA ASN A 25 44.15 -38.91 -20.59
C ASN A 25 42.99 -39.47 -19.79
N TYR A 26 42.09 -38.61 -19.23
CA TYR A 26 40.94 -39.00 -18.44
C TYR A 26 39.63 -38.55 -19.15
N THR A 27 38.67 -39.44 -19.24
CA THR A 27 37.43 -39.20 -20.02
C THR A 27 36.14 -39.34 -19.24
N ASN A 28 36.19 -39.63 -17.96
CA ASN A 28 34.99 -39.89 -17.17
C ASN A 28 34.35 -38.57 -16.66
N GLU A 29 33.03 -38.50 -16.76
CA GLU A 29 32.20 -37.48 -16.09
C GLU A 29 32.00 -37.92 -14.64
N SER A 30 32.20 -37.00 -13.69
CA SER A 30 32.00 -37.29 -12.26
C SER A 30 30.51 -37.30 -11.87
N ASN A 31 30.25 -37.71 -10.64
CA ASN A 31 28.95 -37.48 -10.02
C ASN A 31 28.60 -36.00 -10.06
N LYS A 32 27.31 -35.72 -10.24
CA LYS A 32 26.75 -34.37 -10.28
C LYS A 32 26.44 -33.90 -8.85
N ALA A 33 26.82 -32.69 -8.53
CA ALA A 33 26.39 -31.99 -7.33
C ALA A 33 25.37 -30.87 -7.71
N ILE A 34 24.45 -30.59 -6.82
CA ILE A 34 23.47 -29.51 -6.99
C ILE A 34 23.88 -28.36 -6.08
N LEU A 35 24.06 -27.18 -6.67
CA LEU A 35 24.21 -25.90 -5.98
C LEU A 35 22.90 -25.14 -6.08
N THR A 36 22.30 -24.76 -4.95
CA THR A 36 21.13 -23.89 -4.91
C THR A 36 21.54 -22.53 -4.33
N ILE A 37 21.13 -21.47 -5.00
CA ILE A 37 21.17 -20.11 -4.49
C ILE A 37 19.71 -19.69 -4.31
N ASP A 38 19.30 -19.52 -3.06
CA ASP A 38 17.94 -19.15 -2.71
C ASP A 38 17.66 -17.68 -3.06
N LYS A 39 16.38 -17.35 -3.26
CA LYS A 39 15.97 -15.96 -3.44
C LYS A 39 16.13 -15.18 -2.14
N CYS A 40 16.49 -13.90 -2.27
CA CYS A 40 16.51 -12.99 -1.13
C CYS A 40 15.06 -12.63 -0.75
N LYS A 41 14.72 -12.82 0.52
CA LYS A 41 13.41 -12.46 1.06
C LYS A 41 13.32 -10.97 1.33
N LEU A 42 12.22 -10.38 0.90
CA LEU A 42 11.89 -8.98 1.09
C LEU A 42 10.59 -8.85 1.87
N ASN A 43 10.56 -7.85 2.73
CA ASN A 43 9.35 -7.33 3.36
C ASN A 43 8.98 -5.99 2.74
N ALA A 44 7.72 -5.59 2.87
CA ALA A 44 7.21 -4.32 2.41
C ALA A 44 6.70 -3.49 3.59
N ARG A 45 6.84 -2.16 3.49
CA ARG A 45 6.24 -1.21 4.41
C ARG A 45 5.72 0.00 3.66
N ILE A 46 4.66 0.62 4.18
CA ILE A 46 4.16 1.90 3.69
C ILE A 46 5.00 3.02 4.30
N THR A 47 5.41 3.97 3.47
CA THR A 47 6.19 5.16 3.85
C THR A 47 5.59 6.39 3.19
N GLY A 48 5.82 7.57 3.75
CA GLY A 48 5.37 8.85 3.20
C GLY A 48 4.92 9.80 4.30
N ASP A 49 4.18 10.83 3.92
CA ASP A 49 3.67 11.84 4.82
C ASP A 49 2.27 11.41 5.30
N PHE A 50 2.14 11.13 6.60
CA PHE A 50 0.91 10.63 7.22
C PHE A 50 0.02 11.80 7.68
N PHE A 51 -0.46 12.61 6.74
CA PHE A 51 -1.48 13.63 7.03
C PHE A 51 -2.87 12.99 7.14
N ASP A 52 -3.72 13.58 7.99
CA ASP A 52 -5.12 13.20 8.06
C ASP A 52 -5.79 13.46 6.71
N LYS A 53 -6.56 12.48 6.25
CA LYS A 53 -7.41 12.65 5.08
C LYS A 53 -8.69 13.38 5.47
N VAL A 54 -9.05 14.45 4.77
CA VAL A 54 -10.38 15.06 4.92
C VAL A 54 -11.41 14.18 4.20
N TYR A 55 -12.53 13.89 4.87
CA TYR A 55 -13.60 13.07 4.33
C TYR A 55 -14.06 13.54 2.96
N ASP A 56 -14.05 12.63 1.99
CA ASP A 56 -14.48 12.86 0.60
C ASP A 56 -15.41 11.75 0.07
N GLY A 57 -15.80 10.80 0.94
CA GLY A 57 -16.64 9.66 0.59
C GLY A 57 -15.91 8.54 -0.17
N THR A 58 -14.58 8.58 -0.25
CA THR A 58 -13.77 7.57 -0.94
C THR A 58 -12.75 6.91 -0.01
N THR A 59 -12.22 5.77 -0.42
CA THR A 59 -11.10 5.10 0.24
C THR A 59 -9.74 5.46 -0.36
N ASP A 60 -9.72 6.31 -1.37
CA ASP A 60 -8.50 6.66 -2.12
C ASP A 60 -7.50 7.43 -1.24
N ILE A 61 -6.22 7.19 -1.49
CA ILE A 61 -5.14 7.97 -0.91
C ILE A 61 -5.07 9.32 -1.64
N THR A 62 -4.93 10.41 -0.89
CA THR A 62 -4.76 11.74 -1.46
C THR A 62 -3.31 11.98 -1.88
N GLU A 63 -3.09 12.83 -2.90
CA GLU A 63 -1.75 13.20 -3.36
C GLU A 63 -0.91 13.84 -2.25
N GLU A 64 -1.54 14.57 -1.32
CA GLU A 64 -0.88 15.22 -0.19
C GLU A 64 -0.24 14.23 0.79
N GLN A 65 -0.78 13.02 0.90
CA GLN A 65 -0.25 11.98 1.76
C GLN A 65 1.03 11.35 1.20
N ASN A 66 1.28 11.45 -0.11
CA ASN A 66 2.49 11.00 -0.80
C ASN A 66 2.97 9.62 -0.35
N LEU A 67 2.02 8.68 -0.15
CA LEU A 67 2.32 7.34 0.34
C LEU A 67 2.92 6.47 -0.75
N SER A 68 3.89 5.67 -0.37
CA SER A 68 4.55 4.70 -1.25
C SER A 68 4.90 3.42 -0.49
N VAL A 69 5.17 2.35 -1.22
CA VAL A 69 5.64 1.09 -0.64
C VAL A 69 7.15 0.96 -0.83
N GLN A 70 7.85 0.82 0.28
CA GLN A 70 9.29 0.56 0.32
C GLN A 70 9.56 -0.90 0.66
N LEU A 71 10.44 -1.53 -0.11
CA LEU A 71 10.96 -2.87 0.16
C LEU A 71 12.18 -2.81 1.09
N TYR A 72 12.33 -3.82 1.94
CA TYR A 72 13.50 -3.98 2.82
C TYR A 72 13.77 -5.45 3.12
N SER A 73 15.00 -5.75 3.48
CA SER A 73 15.44 -7.06 3.97
C SER A 73 16.27 -6.88 5.25
N ASP A 74 16.71 -7.97 5.85
CA ASP A 74 17.63 -7.94 7.00
C ASP A 74 18.98 -7.26 6.64
N SER A 75 19.34 -7.25 5.35
CA SER A 75 20.53 -6.58 4.83
C SER A 75 20.34 -5.10 4.49
N GLY A 76 19.12 -4.57 4.66
CA GLY A 76 18.77 -3.19 4.37
C GLY A 76 17.79 -3.04 3.18
N THR A 77 17.66 -1.80 2.70
CA THR A 77 16.81 -1.47 1.54
C THR A 77 17.57 -1.77 0.24
N PRO A 78 17.04 -2.60 -0.66
CA PRO A 78 17.66 -2.84 -1.95
C PRO A 78 17.61 -1.60 -2.85
N ASP A 79 18.49 -1.53 -3.84
CA ASP A 79 18.42 -0.52 -4.90
C ASP A 79 17.13 -0.69 -5.72
N SER A 80 16.43 0.40 -5.97
CA SER A 80 15.17 0.40 -6.73
C SER A 80 15.31 0.01 -8.21
N GLN A 81 16.52 0.14 -8.77
CA GLN A 81 16.85 -0.39 -10.11
C GLN A 81 16.97 -1.91 -10.07
N ASP A 82 17.51 -2.45 -9.00
CA ASP A 82 17.69 -3.89 -8.79
C ASP A 82 16.35 -4.57 -8.56
N VAL A 83 15.56 -4.05 -7.59
CA VAL A 83 14.20 -4.51 -7.29
C VAL A 83 13.37 -3.39 -6.64
N ARG A 84 12.11 -3.27 -7.04
CA ARG A 84 11.13 -2.34 -6.46
C ARG A 84 9.75 -2.96 -6.39
N ALA A 85 8.92 -2.40 -5.53
CA ALA A 85 7.48 -2.71 -5.53
C ALA A 85 6.83 -2.15 -6.80
N ASP A 86 5.91 -2.91 -7.37
CA ASP A 86 5.16 -2.58 -8.58
C ASP A 86 3.69 -3.01 -8.40
N GLN A 87 2.79 -2.41 -9.18
CA GLN A 87 1.35 -2.69 -9.18
C GLN A 87 0.73 -2.70 -7.76
N VAL A 88 1.09 -1.71 -6.96
CA VAL A 88 0.58 -1.58 -5.59
C VAL A 88 -0.78 -0.90 -5.60
N ASN A 89 -1.76 -1.52 -4.97
CA ASN A 89 -3.05 -0.90 -4.68
C ASN A 89 -3.04 -0.39 -3.23
N LEU A 90 -3.02 0.94 -3.05
CA LEU A 90 -3.04 1.62 -1.76
C LEU A 90 -4.42 2.23 -1.52
N ALA A 91 -5.11 1.83 -0.45
CA ALA A 91 -6.42 2.36 -0.10
C ALA A 91 -6.69 2.27 1.40
N TYR A 92 -7.56 3.15 1.91
CA TYR A 92 -8.18 2.99 3.22
C TYR A 92 -9.17 1.81 3.21
N GLN A 93 -9.31 1.11 4.33
CA GLN A 93 -10.28 0.02 4.48
C GLN A 93 -11.74 0.52 4.64
N SER A 94 -11.94 1.78 5.04
CA SER A 94 -13.25 2.45 5.10
C SER A 94 -13.11 3.88 4.60
N ALA A 95 -14.20 4.43 4.06
CA ALA A 95 -14.32 5.85 3.74
C ALA A 95 -14.83 6.70 4.91
N ASP A 96 -15.28 6.09 6.02
CA ASP A 96 -15.87 6.78 7.16
C ASP A 96 -14.82 7.58 7.95
N VAL A 97 -15.30 8.59 8.67
CA VAL A 97 -14.49 9.36 9.62
C VAL A 97 -13.99 8.46 10.75
N GLY A 98 -12.70 8.58 11.09
CA GLY A 98 -12.06 7.82 12.15
C GLY A 98 -10.71 7.21 11.75
N GLU A 99 -10.15 6.43 12.66
CA GLU A 99 -8.91 5.69 12.42
C GLU A 99 -9.19 4.40 11.67
N HIS A 100 -8.57 4.22 10.51
CA HIS A 100 -8.68 3.03 9.66
C HIS A 100 -7.30 2.55 9.23
N ASN A 101 -7.21 1.29 8.82
CA ASN A 101 -5.99 0.83 8.16
C ASN A 101 -5.94 1.36 6.73
N ILE A 102 -4.76 1.80 6.33
CA ILE A 102 -4.37 1.97 4.93
C ILE A 102 -3.67 0.67 4.55
N GLU A 103 -4.14 0.01 3.53
CA GLU A 103 -3.61 -1.26 3.05
C GLU A 103 -2.92 -1.08 1.70
N ALA A 104 -1.73 -1.64 1.59
CA ALA A 104 -1.06 -1.89 0.31
C ALA A 104 -1.26 -3.35 -0.04
N ALA A 105 -2.04 -3.65 -1.05
CA ALA A 105 -2.37 -5.00 -1.48
C ALA A 105 -1.84 -5.32 -2.87
N ASN A 106 -1.71 -6.62 -3.17
CA ASN A 106 -1.25 -7.12 -4.47
C ASN A 106 0.12 -6.60 -4.90
N ILE A 107 1.02 -6.43 -3.93
CA ILE A 107 2.39 -5.98 -4.20
C ILE A 107 3.09 -7.01 -5.08
N THR A 108 3.63 -6.58 -6.19
CA THR A 108 4.49 -7.38 -7.07
C THR A 108 5.90 -6.78 -7.11
N LEU A 109 6.85 -7.56 -7.62
CA LEU A 109 8.23 -7.12 -7.76
C LEU A 109 8.57 -6.82 -9.21
N ALA A 110 9.22 -5.68 -9.45
CA ALA A 110 9.82 -5.32 -10.73
C ALA A 110 11.27 -4.86 -10.53
N GLY A 111 12.03 -4.76 -11.61
CA GLY A 111 13.44 -4.37 -11.62
C GLY A 111 14.32 -5.40 -12.33
N ASP A 112 15.57 -5.03 -12.62
CA ASP A 112 16.48 -5.81 -13.46
C ASP A 112 16.78 -7.20 -12.89
N ASN A 113 16.78 -7.31 -11.57
CA ASN A 113 17.10 -8.54 -10.88
C ASN A 113 15.94 -9.06 -9.99
N ALA A 114 14.70 -8.60 -10.21
CA ALA A 114 13.51 -8.99 -9.42
C ALA A 114 13.35 -10.52 -9.27
N LYS A 115 13.79 -11.28 -10.27
CA LYS A 115 13.80 -12.76 -10.25
C LYS A 115 14.62 -13.39 -9.11
N ASN A 116 15.58 -12.64 -8.54
CA ASN A 116 16.43 -13.09 -7.44
C ASN A 116 15.82 -12.82 -6.05
N TYR A 117 14.63 -12.21 -6.02
CA TYR A 117 13.93 -11.81 -4.81
C TYR A 117 12.55 -12.47 -4.72
N GLU A 118 12.03 -12.55 -3.53
CA GLU A 118 10.65 -12.94 -3.25
C GLU A 118 10.11 -12.12 -2.08
N LEU A 119 8.82 -11.79 -2.13
CA LEU A 119 8.13 -11.17 -1.00
C LEU A 119 7.78 -12.22 0.05
N THR A 120 7.99 -11.90 1.33
CA THR A 120 7.49 -12.70 2.45
C THR A 120 5.97 -12.65 2.49
N GLU A 121 5.40 -11.44 2.31
CA GLU A 121 3.97 -11.17 2.19
C GLU A 121 3.74 -10.18 1.06
N ASN A 122 2.66 -10.36 0.30
CA ASN A 122 2.31 -9.48 -0.81
C ASN A 122 1.38 -8.32 -0.42
N SER A 123 1.22 -8.07 0.88
CA SER A 123 0.45 -6.96 1.44
C SER A 123 1.13 -6.42 2.69
N THR A 124 0.80 -5.18 3.04
CA THR A 124 1.21 -4.52 4.28
C THR A 124 0.20 -3.44 4.62
N SER A 125 0.11 -3.05 5.89
CA SER A 125 -0.83 -2.02 6.32
C SER A 125 -0.24 -1.11 7.39
N ILE A 126 -0.82 0.11 7.48
CA ILE A 126 -0.51 1.10 8.51
C ILE A 126 -1.80 1.81 8.93
N LYS A 127 -1.82 2.44 10.10
CA LYS A 127 -2.93 3.28 10.55
C LYS A 127 -2.88 4.65 9.88
N GLY A 128 -4.05 5.10 9.42
CA GLY A 128 -4.32 6.45 8.96
C GLY A 128 -5.62 6.97 9.58
N ASN A 129 -5.87 8.25 9.49
CA ASN A 129 -7.05 8.87 10.06
C ASN A 129 -7.81 9.67 9.01
N ILE A 130 -9.14 9.56 9.02
CA ILE A 130 -10.05 10.37 8.20
C ILE A 130 -10.78 11.33 9.13
N VAL A 131 -10.59 12.63 8.92
CA VAL A 131 -11.24 13.68 9.71
C VAL A 131 -12.52 14.16 9.03
N ALA A 132 -13.44 14.68 9.83
CA ALA A 132 -14.69 15.25 9.32
C ALA A 132 -14.42 16.42 8.37
N ARG A 133 -15.28 16.56 7.38
CA ARG A 133 -15.29 17.67 6.44
C ARG A 133 -16.34 18.70 6.87
N ASP A 134 -16.01 19.96 6.73
CA ASP A 134 -16.99 21.02 6.89
C ASP A 134 -18.00 21.03 5.75
N PHE A 135 -19.24 21.43 6.02
CA PHE A 135 -20.21 21.65 4.98
C PHE A 135 -19.79 22.81 4.05
N ALA A 136 -20.04 22.67 2.77
CA ALA A 136 -19.76 23.74 1.81
C ALA A 136 -20.67 24.95 2.03
N SER A 137 -21.95 24.71 2.37
CA SER A 137 -22.88 25.75 2.79
C SER A 137 -23.95 25.23 3.74
N MET A 138 -24.41 26.10 4.63
CA MET A 138 -25.55 25.87 5.51
C MET A 138 -26.44 27.12 5.50
N THR A 139 -27.73 26.93 5.30
CA THR A 139 -28.74 28.02 5.44
C THR A 139 -29.86 27.56 6.35
N VAL A 140 -30.29 28.47 7.23
CA VAL A 140 -31.46 28.27 8.09
C VAL A 140 -32.33 29.50 8.02
N SER A 141 -33.63 29.32 7.82
CA SER A 141 -34.63 30.37 7.83
C SER A 141 -35.91 29.93 8.53
N ALA A 142 -36.68 30.85 8.99
CA ALA A 142 -38.00 30.60 9.57
C ALA A 142 -39.06 31.48 8.92
N ASP A 143 -40.26 30.93 8.77
CA ASP A 143 -41.38 31.73 8.31
C ASP A 143 -41.79 32.72 9.39
N PRO A 144 -42.13 33.95 9.00
CA PRO A 144 -42.58 34.98 9.93
C PRO A 144 -43.93 34.58 10.56
N LEU A 145 -44.03 34.76 11.88
CA LEU A 145 -45.29 34.55 12.60
C LEU A 145 -45.90 35.89 12.99
N THR A 146 -47.24 35.95 12.97
CA THR A 146 -47.99 37.11 13.47
C THR A 146 -48.57 36.77 14.82
N TYR A 147 -48.39 37.67 15.82
CA TYR A 147 -48.95 37.48 17.15
C TYR A 147 -50.47 37.27 17.10
N ASN A 148 -50.94 36.18 17.70
CA ASN A 148 -52.36 35.78 17.79
C ASN A 148 -52.85 35.45 19.21
N GLY A 149 -52.00 35.72 20.23
CA GLY A 149 -52.33 35.47 21.65
C GLY A 149 -52.22 34.03 22.10
N THR A 150 -51.71 33.10 21.27
CA THR A 150 -51.50 31.72 21.60
C THR A 150 -50.07 31.26 21.28
N GLU A 151 -49.67 30.09 21.78
CA GLU A 151 -48.38 29.46 21.39
C GLU A 151 -48.41 29.10 19.90
N GLN A 152 -47.34 29.47 19.22
CA GLN A 152 -47.17 29.21 17.79
C GLN A 152 -45.86 28.44 17.56
N LYS A 153 -45.88 27.45 16.64
CA LYS A 153 -44.71 26.75 16.16
C LYS A 153 -44.20 27.37 14.87
N PRO A 154 -42.96 27.90 14.83
CA PRO A 154 -42.39 28.37 13.57
C PRO A 154 -42.15 27.22 12.61
N GLN A 155 -42.32 27.50 11.32
CA GLN A 155 -41.83 26.62 10.25
C GLN A 155 -40.36 26.96 10.01
N ILE A 156 -39.48 25.99 10.19
CA ILE A 156 -38.05 26.14 9.96
C ILE A 156 -37.69 25.49 8.63
N HIS A 157 -36.98 26.22 7.80
CA HIS A 157 -36.38 25.75 6.56
C HIS A 157 -34.89 25.68 6.71
N ALA A 158 -34.27 24.54 6.43
CA ALA A 158 -32.84 24.36 6.46
C ALA A 158 -32.36 23.70 5.17
N SER A 159 -31.22 24.14 4.70
CA SER A 159 -30.51 23.52 3.56
C SER A 159 -29.05 23.38 3.88
N VAL A 160 -28.49 22.23 3.54
CA VAL A 160 -27.08 21.90 3.76
C VAL A 160 -26.50 21.33 2.48
N GLU A 161 -25.33 21.80 2.10
CA GLU A 161 -24.56 21.27 0.97
C GLU A 161 -23.24 20.70 1.47
N THR A 162 -22.95 19.45 1.12
CA THR A 162 -21.69 18.77 1.50
C THR A 162 -20.51 19.24 0.65
N GLY A 163 -20.76 19.76 -0.55
CA GLY A 163 -19.72 20.02 -1.55
C GLY A 163 -19.18 18.78 -2.24
N LEU A 164 -19.80 17.62 -2.01
CA LEU A 164 -19.47 16.35 -2.63
C LEU A 164 -20.66 15.84 -3.45
N SER A 165 -20.43 15.42 -4.68
CA SER A 165 -21.48 14.95 -5.59
C SER A 165 -21.99 13.54 -5.26
N ASN A 166 -21.21 12.76 -4.50
CA ASN A 166 -21.46 11.36 -4.18
C ASN A 166 -21.89 11.12 -2.73
N VAL A 167 -22.07 12.18 -1.94
CA VAL A 167 -22.42 12.10 -0.52
C VAL A 167 -23.65 12.93 -0.22
N SER A 168 -24.64 12.29 0.40
CA SER A 168 -25.86 12.93 0.89
C SER A 168 -25.64 13.44 2.33
N PRO A 169 -26.24 14.59 2.73
CA PRO A 169 -26.11 15.11 4.10
C PRO A 169 -26.99 14.34 5.10
N ASP A 170 -26.73 13.05 5.30
CA ASP A 170 -27.61 12.14 6.06
C ASP A 170 -27.65 12.40 7.58
N ALA A 171 -26.85 13.32 8.11
CA ALA A 171 -26.66 13.48 9.54
C ALA A 171 -26.78 14.93 10.05
N VAL A 172 -27.70 15.73 9.53
CA VAL A 172 -27.98 17.06 10.09
C VAL A 172 -29.07 16.95 11.14
N VAL A 173 -28.71 17.15 12.40
CA VAL A 173 -29.68 17.21 13.52
C VAL A 173 -29.94 18.68 13.83
N PHE A 174 -31.21 19.06 13.76
CA PHE A 174 -31.66 20.38 14.22
C PHE A 174 -32.07 20.31 15.69
N THR A 175 -31.48 21.11 16.54
CA THR A 175 -31.80 21.20 17.96
C THR A 175 -32.41 22.55 18.29
#